data_8964043261a4a3a6636a13365166e8af
#
_entry.id   8964043261a4a3a6636a13365166e8af
#
_cell.length_a   1.000
_cell.length_b   1.000
_cell.length_c   1.000
_cell.angle_alpha   90.00
_cell.angle_beta   90.00
_cell.angle_gamma   90.00
#
_symmetry.space_group_name_H-M   'P 1'
#
loop_
_entity.id
_entity.type
_entity.pdbx_description
1 polymer ?
#
loop_
_entity_poly.entity_id
_entity_poly.type
_entity_poly.pdbx_seq_one_letter_code
_entity_poly.pdbx_strand_id
1 'polypeptide(L)'
;MIYVISITVFASIIFILVGLLLLVEAKVVKKDDCVIVVNDDEGKGLKIQGGTTLLSALSENKIFLPAACGGGGSCGTCKCVVEEGGRGLLPTELAHLTRREKKRNVRLACQLKVKEDLKIRLPEEIFNVKKYNAIVVSNENVATFIKDLILKLDPGAKLEFKAGAFIQIDVPEYELSFSEFRCRVAERFRPEWDAFNLWGLHSLTEEPIFRAYSLANPPSEKSILHFTVRIATPPPGVSEAPPGVGSSYIFNLKPGDRVTLSGPYGEFFVKETDKEMCFVGGGAGMAPLRSHILHQLNTLKTKRKISFWYGARSKKELFFEEEFKGLEKEFENFEFHVALSHPKPEDDWKGMTGFIHQCLQDNCLSKHDDPTEIEYYLCGPPMMIDAIDDMLDSLGVEPKMIAYDKF
;
A
#
# COMPACT_ATOMS: atom_id res chain seq x y z
N MET A 1 44.56 -5.36 41.20
CA MET A 1 44.94 -6.61 40.50
C MET A 1 43.71 -7.48 40.16
N ILE A 2 42.82 -7.78 41.12
CA ILE A 2 41.62 -8.67 40.88
C ILE A 2 40.70 -8.10 39.81
N TYR A 3 40.39 -6.79 39.80
CA TYR A 3 39.51 -6.19 38.80
C TYR A 3 40.06 -6.25 37.35
N VAL A 4 41.39 -6.07 37.22
CA VAL A 4 42.03 -6.18 35.88
C VAL A 4 41.95 -7.62 35.36
N ILE A 5 42.20 -8.60 36.22
CA ILE A 5 42.06 -10.03 35.85
C ILE A 5 40.61 -10.36 35.48
N SER A 6 39.63 -9.90 36.24
CA SER A 6 38.20 -10.13 35.93
C SER A 6 37.78 -9.52 34.60
N ILE A 7 38.21 -8.29 34.31
CA ILE A 7 37.92 -7.61 33.03
C ILE A 7 38.58 -8.35 31.88
N THR A 8 39.85 -8.78 32.03
CA THR A 8 40.57 -9.49 30.98
C THR A 8 39.94 -10.85 30.70
N VAL A 9 39.53 -11.60 31.70
CA VAL A 9 38.85 -12.90 31.57
C VAL A 9 37.48 -12.71 30.88
N PHE A 10 36.71 -11.72 31.32
CA PHE A 10 35.40 -11.42 30.73
C PHE A 10 35.53 -11.02 29.25
N ALA A 11 36.45 -10.12 28.93
CA ALA A 11 36.74 -9.71 27.56
C ALA A 11 37.18 -10.89 26.67
N SER A 12 38.05 -11.76 27.21
CA SER A 12 38.51 -12.96 26.48
C SER A 12 37.37 -13.92 26.18
N ILE A 13 36.46 -14.13 27.13
CA ILE A 13 35.27 -14.97 26.92
C ILE A 13 34.37 -14.38 25.81
N ILE A 14 34.13 -13.07 25.83
CA ILE A 14 33.35 -12.40 24.77
C ILE A 14 34.04 -12.55 23.43
N PHE A 15 35.34 -12.30 23.31
CA PHE A 15 36.07 -12.46 22.04
C PHE A 15 36.04 -13.89 21.50
N ILE A 16 36.16 -14.90 22.41
CA ILE A 16 36.05 -16.32 22.03
C ILE A 16 34.64 -16.63 21.52
N LEU A 17 33.58 -16.16 22.22
CA LEU A 17 32.19 -16.36 21.82
C LEU A 17 31.87 -15.69 20.48
N VAL A 18 32.30 -14.43 20.30
CA VAL A 18 32.15 -13.69 19.03
C VAL A 18 32.93 -14.39 17.91
N GLY A 19 34.18 -14.82 18.16
CA GLY A 19 34.98 -15.56 17.18
C GLY A 19 34.33 -16.88 16.80
N LEU A 20 33.77 -17.61 17.75
CA LEU A 20 33.07 -18.87 17.51
C LEU A 20 31.76 -18.63 16.73
N LEU A 21 31.03 -17.56 17.03
CA LEU A 21 29.83 -17.15 16.31
C LEU A 21 30.14 -16.78 14.86
N LEU A 22 31.21 -16.00 14.61
CA LEU A 22 31.68 -15.65 13.28
C LEU A 22 32.16 -16.89 12.48
N LEU A 23 32.81 -17.84 13.13
CA LEU A 23 33.23 -19.10 12.52
C LEU A 23 32.04 -19.99 12.16
N VAL A 24 31.02 -20.05 13.02
CA VAL A 24 29.77 -20.77 12.75
C VAL A 24 29.03 -20.08 11.59
N GLU A 25 28.93 -18.76 11.64
CA GLU A 25 28.32 -17.98 10.55
C GLU A 25 29.01 -18.21 9.21
N ALA A 26 30.33 -18.14 9.17
CA ALA A 26 31.12 -18.39 7.95
C ALA A 26 30.98 -19.80 7.39
N LYS A 27 30.70 -20.82 8.27
CA LYS A 27 30.48 -22.21 7.83
C LYS A 27 29.04 -22.54 7.51
N VAL A 28 28.09 -21.87 8.16
CA VAL A 28 26.64 -22.16 8.04
C VAL A 28 26.01 -21.32 6.93
N VAL A 29 26.48 -20.08 6.73
CA VAL A 29 26.07 -19.25 5.61
C VAL A 29 26.89 -19.63 4.40
N LYS A 30 26.45 -20.61 3.64
CA LYS A 30 26.98 -20.87 2.31
C LYS A 30 26.72 -19.63 1.45
N LYS A 31 27.76 -18.94 1.04
CA LYS A 31 27.76 -17.88 0.03
C LYS A 31 28.00 -18.48 -1.38
N ASP A 32 27.62 -19.74 -1.56
CA ASP A 32 27.72 -20.36 -2.89
C ASP A 32 26.73 -19.71 -3.84
N ASP A 33 27.11 -19.58 -5.09
CA ASP A 33 26.19 -19.13 -6.14
C ASP A 33 25.04 -20.13 -6.24
N CYS A 34 23.82 -19.58 -6.24
CA CYS A 34 22.59 -20.35 -6.41
C CYS A 34 21.98 -20.00 -7.76
N VAL A 35 21.26 -20.94 -8.36
CA VAL A 35 20.53 -20.73 -9.60
C VAL A 35 19.04 -20.72 -9.32
N ILE A 36 18.34 -19.68 -9.80
CA ILE A 36 16.89 -19.63 -9.76
C ILE A 36 16.35 -19.84 -11.17
N VAL A 37 15.61 -20.91 -11.38
CA VAL A 37 14.87 -21.17 -12.62
C VAL A 37 13.46 -20.65 -12.47
N VAL A 38 13.03 -19.79 -13.39
CA VAL A 38 11.71 -19.15 -13.36
C VAL A 38 10.87 -19.66 -14.53
N ASN A 39 9.67 -20.18 -14.24
CA ASN A 39 8.69 -20.66 -15.23
C ASN A 39 9.27 -21.67 -16.24
N ASP A 40 10.04 -22.64 -15.75
CA ASP A 40 10.67 -23.72 -16.56
C ASP A 40 11.67 -23.25 -17.63
N ASP A 41 12.09 -21.97 -17.62
CA ASP A 41 13.10 -21.45 -18.57
C ASP A 41 14.52 -21.77 -18.07
N GLU A 42 14.94 -23.03 -18.24
CA GLU A 42 16.28 -23.51 -17.84
C GLU A 42 17.41 -22.76 -18.56
N GLY A 43 17.14 -22.24 -19.76
CA GLY A 43 18.12 -21.48 -20.56
C GLY A 43 18.44 -20.11 -19.98
N LYS A 44 17.62 -19.59 -19.06
CA LYS A 44 17.76 -18.28 -18.42
C LYS A 44 17.85 -18.36 -16.90
N GLY A 45 18.41 -19.41 -16.34
CA GLY A 45 18.62 -19.51 -14.90
C GLY A 45 19.36 -18.28 -14.34
N LEU A 46 18.74 -17.63 -13.32
CA LEU A 46 19.32 -16.46 -12.68
C LEU A 46 20.40 -16.89 -11.69
N LYS A 47 21.66 -16.52 -11.96
CA LYS A 47 22.76 -16.75 -11.02
C LYS A 47 22.78 -15.65 -9.98
N ILE A 48 22.68 -16.01 -8.72
CA ILE A 48 22.64 -15.07 -7.61
C ILE A 48 23.55 -15.54 -6.48
N GLN A 49 24.05 -14.59 -5.70
CA GLN A 49 24.77 -14.91 -4.48
C GLN A 49 23.80 -15.36 -3.39
N GLY A 50 24.03 -16.52 -2.78
CA GLY A 50 23.21 -17.05 -1.70
C GLY A 50 23.16 -16.13 -0.48
N GLY A 51 22.05 -16.18 0.24
CA GLY A 51 21.83 -15.42 1.50
C GLY A 51 20.85 -14.25 1.40
N THR A 52 20.59 -13.70 0.22
CA THR A 52 19.58 -12.66 -0.04
C THR A 52 18.16 -13.24 -0.02
N THR A 53 17.14 -12.39 0.08
CA THR A 53 15.75 -12.83 -0.08
C THR A 53 15.45 -13.10 -1.56
N LEU A 54 14.53 -14.02 -1.83
CA LEU A 54 14.07 -14.27 -3.20
C LEU A 54 13.52 -13.00 -3.86
N LEU A 55 12.81 -12.15 -3.08
CA LEU A 55 12.30 -10.87 -3.56
C LEU A 55 13.41 -9.93 -4.05
N SER A 56 14.50 -9.79 -3.26
CA SER A 56 15.65 -8.96 -3.63
C SER A 56 16.36 -9.52 -4.87
N ALA A 57 16.62 -10.83 -4.87
CA ALA A 57 17.28 -11.51 -5.97
C ALA A 57 16.52 -11.36 -7.31
N LEU A 58 15.20 -11.47 -7.28
CA LEU A 58 14.35 -11.25 -8.46
C LEU A 58 14.37 -9.78 -8.90
N SER A 59 14.29 -8.84 -7.96
CA SER A 59 14.35 -7.40 -8.25
C SER A 59 15.66 -6.97 -8.92
N GLU A 60 16.80 -7.48 -8.45
CA GLU A 60 18.12 -7.25 -9.05
C GLU A 60 18.18 -7.76 -10.50
N ASN A 61 17.43 -8.82 -10.80
CA ASN A 61 17.31 -9.39 -12.14
C ASN A 61 16.11 -8.82 -12.93
N LYS A 62 15.57 -7.65 -12.53
CA LYS A 62 14.48 -6.93 -13.20
C LYS A 62 13.15 -7.68 -13.24
N ILE A 63 12.93 -8.59 -12.32
CA ILE A 63 11.64 -9.26 -12.09
C ILE A 63 11.04 -8.67 -10.81
N PHE A 64 10.03 -7.81 -10.97
CA PHE A 64 9.47 -7.02 -9.88
C PHE A 64 8.17 -7.64 -9.37
N LEU A 65 8.23 -8.31 -8.21
CA LEU A 65 7.05 -8.85 -7.54
C LEU A 65 6.32 -7.75 -6.74
N PRO A 66 4.98 -7.83 -6.64
CA PRO A 66 4.23 -6.97 -5.75
C PRO A 66 4.63 -7.23 -4.30
N ALA A 67 4.96 -6.19 -3.55
CA ALA A 67 5.30 -6.30 -2.14
C ALA A 67 4.90 -5.00 -1.42
N ALA A 68 3.62 -4.84 -1.12
CA ALA A 68 3.05 -3.61 -0.57
C ALA A 68 3.74 -3.15 0.73
N CYS A 69 4.20 -4.08 1.58
CA CYS A 69 4.95 -3.78 2.80
C CYS A 69 6.44 -3.51 2.58
N GLY A 70 6.93 -3.54 1.33
CA GLY A 70 8.36 -3.36 1.02
C GLY A 70 9.25 -4.51 1.49
N GLY A 71 8.72 -5.73 1.55
CA GLY A 71 9.49 -6.91 1.95
C GLY A 71 9.41 -7.25 3.45
N GLY A 72 8.66 -6.49 4.25
CA GLY A 72 8.52 -6.70 5.70
C GLY A 72 7.70 -7.93 6.13
N GLY A 73 7.12 -8.69 5.19
CA GLY A 73 6.37 -9.93 5.48
C GLY A 73 4.96 -9.73 6.03
N SER A 74 4.42 -8.50 6.04
CA SER A 74 3.14 -8.18 6.66
C SER A 74 1.94 -8.10 5.71
N CYS A 75 2.16 -7.98 4.38
CA CYS A 75 1.06 -7.81 3.42
C CYS A 75 0.66 -9.10 2.67
N GLY A 76 1.57 -10.08 2.58
CA GLY A 76 1.29 -11.33 1.88
C GLY A 76 1.17 -11.24 0.35
N THR A 77 1.57 -10.13 -0.29
CA THR A 77 1.38 -9.94 -1.75
C THR A 77 2.48 -10.55 -2.61
N CYS A 78 3.71 -10.74 -2.09
CA CYS A 78 4.86 -11.26 -2.85
C CYS A 78 4.83 -12.79 -2.99
N LYS A 79 3.69 -13.36 -3.35
CA LYS A 79 3.50 -14.80 -3.47
C LYS A 79 4.15 -15.37 -4.72
N CYS A 80 4.83 -16.50 -4.57
CA CYS A 80 5.34 -17.31 -5.67
C CYS A 80 5.13 -18.80 -5.35
N VAL A 81 5.01 -19.64 -6.36
CA VAL A 81 5.02 -21.10 -6.18
C VAL A 81 6.47 -21.56 -6.22
N VAL A 82 6.92 -22.30 -5.23
CA VAL A 82 8.24 -22.92 -5.22
C VAL A 82 8.07 -24.39 -5.59
N GLU A 83 8.60 -24.79 -6.75
CA GLU A 83 8.47 -26.16 -7.24
C GLU A 83 9.60 -27.05 -6.70
N GLU A 84 10.82 -26.51 -6.66
CA GLU A 84 11.99 -27.22 -6.11
C GLU A 84 12.82 -26.30 -5.20
N GLY A 85 13.37 -26.86 -4.14
CA GLY A 85 14.14 -26.15 -3.12
C GLY A 85 13.26 -25.42 -2.08
N GLY A 86 13.86 -24.45 -1.38
CA GLY A 86 13.15 -23.47 -0.55
C GLY A 86 12.72 -23.91 0.83
N ARG A 87 13.11 -25.09 1.30
CA ARG A 87 12.83 -25.60 2.66
C ARG A 87 11.38 -25.41 3.12
N GLY A 88 11.05 -25.75 4.36
CA GLY A 88 9.70 -25.65 4.91
C GLY A 88 9.18 -24.21 5.10
N LEU A 89 7.84 -24.06 5.18
CA LEU A 89 7.14 -22.80 5.44
C LEU A 89 7.58 -22.17 6.77
N LEU A 90 7.79 -20.85 6.76
CA LEU A 90 8.12 -20.09 7.96
C LEU A 90 6.84 -19.70 8.74
N PRO A 91 6.89 -19.56 10.06
CA PRO A 91 5.75 -19.10 10.85
C PRO A 91 5.17 -17.75 10.37
N THR A 92 6.04 -16.83 9.92
CA THR A 92 5.66 -15.52 9.36
C THR A 92 4.83 -15.61 8.08
N GLU A 93 4.96 -16.68 7.31
CA GLU A 93 4.21 -16.89 6.07
C GLU A 93 2.81 -17.47 6.33
N LEU A 94 2.64 -18.21 7.45
CA LEU A 94 1.43 -18.99 7.73
C LEU A 94 0.16 -18.13 7.83
N ALA A 95 0.28 -16.90 8.32
CA ALA A 95 -0.83 -15.96 8.47
C ALA A 95 -1.38 -15.46 7.11
N HIS A 96 -0.55 -15.50 6.05
CA HIS A 96 -0.85 -14.95 4.73
C HIS A 96 -1.21 -16.01 3.67
N LEU A 97 -1.12 -17.29 4.05
CA LEU A 97 -1.32 -18.38 3.11
C LEU A 97 -2.55 -19.22 3.49
N THR A 98 -3.44 -19.39 2.52
CA THR A 98 -4.58 -20.30 2.65
C THR A 98 -4.13 -21.76 2.70
N ARG A 99 -5.01 -22.68 3.16
CA ARG A 99 -4.72 -24.12 3.16
C ARG A 99 -4.41 -24.66 1.76
N ARG A 100 -5.05 -24.11 0.72
CA ARG A 100 -4.82 -24.50 -0.68
C ARG A 100 -3.45 -24.04 -1.17
N GLU A 101 -3.05 -22.81 -0.85
CA GLU A 101 -1.74 -22.26 -1.20
C GLU A 101 -0.61 -23.02 -0.51
N LYS A 102 -0.76 -23.34 0.79
CA LYS A 102 0.20 -24.18 1.53
C LYS A 102 0.43 -25.55 0.86
N LYS A 103 -0.66 -26.20 0.37
CA LYS A 103 -0.56 -27.48 -0.35
C LYS A 103 0.13 -27.34 -1.72
N ARG A 104 0.08 -26.16 -2.34
CA ARG A 104 0.74 -25.87 -3.62
C ARG A 104 2.15 -25.30 -3.43
N ASN A 105 2.70 -25.34 -2.24
CA ASN A 105 4.00 -24.79 -1.88
C ASN A 105 4.16 -23.31 -2.28
N VAL A 106 3.10 -22.50 -2.10
CA VAL A 106 3.18 -21.06 -2.26
C VAL A 106 4.00 -20.48 -1.10
N ARG A 107 4.92 -19.59 -1.42
CA ARG A 107 5.82 -18.93 -0.48
C ARG A 107 5.73 -17.41 -0.62
N LEU A 108 6.13 -16.69 0.43
CA LEU A 108 6.37 -15.24 0.34
C LEU A 108 7.83 -14.99 -0.05
N ALA A 109 8.05 -14.45 -1.23
CA ALA A 109 9.40 -14.21 -1.76
C ALA A 109 10.27 -13.34 -0.83
N CYS A 110 9.66 -12.42 -0.07
CA CYS A 110 10.37 -11.58 0.90
C CYS A 110 10.82 -12.34 2.16
N GLN A 111 10.21 -13.48 2.48
CA GLN A 111 10.55 -14.29 3.63
C GLN A 111 11.48 -15.47 3.27
N LEU A 112 11.50 -15.84 1.99
CA LEU A 112 12.33 -16.95 1.49
C LEU A 112 13.74 -16.45 1.21
N LYS A 113 14.72 -16.86 2.05
CA LYS A 113 16.14 -16.66 1.78
C LYS A 113 16.65 -17.72 0.84
N VAL A 114 17.30 -17.31 -0.25
CA VAL A 114 17.92 -18.19 -1.22
C VAL A 114 19.20 -18.78 -0.63
N LYS A 115 19.22 -20.10 -0.39
CA LYS A 115 20.36 -20.84 0.19
C LYS A 115 20.73 -22.08 -0.62
N GLU A 116 20.00 -22.35 -1.67
CA GLU A 116 20.12 -23.48 -2.57
C GLU A 116 19.48 -23.12 -3.90
N ASP A 117 19.68 -23.93 -4.93
CA ASP A 117 19.01 -23.75 -6.20
C ASP A 117 17.48 -23.81 -6.02
N LEU A 118 16.78 -22.96 -6.74
CA LEU A 118 15.33 -22.84 -6.66
C LEU A 118 14.70 -22.98 -8.05
N LYS A 119 13.58 -23.69 -8.12
CA LYS A 119 12.66 -23.63 -9.24
C LYS A 119 11.36 -23.02 -8.81
N ILE A 120 10.99 -21.91 -9.44
CA ILE A 120 9.81 -21.11 -9.04
C ILE A 120 8.90 -20.85 -10.23
N ARG A 121 7.62 -20.69 -9.92
CA ARG A 121 6.61 -20.25 -10.88
C ARG A 121 6.00 -18.93 -10.46
N LEU A 122 6.00 -17.99 -11.39
CA LEU A 122 5.42 -16.65 -11.26
C LEU A 122 4.30 -16.46 -12.28
N PRO A 123 3.27 -15.64 -11.98
CA PRO A 123 2.28 -15.21 -12.96
C PRO A 123 2.93 -14.48 -14.13
N GLU A 124 2.40 -14.67 -15.34
CA GLU A 124 2.98 -14.04 -16.55
C GLU A 124 2.91 -12.52 -16.52
N GLU A 125 1.93 -11.95 -15.85
CA GLU A 125 1.73 -10.51 -15.70
C GLU A 125 2.93 -9.82 -15.03
N ILE A 126 3.66 -10.53 -14.18
CA ILE A 126 4.85 -10.01 -13.49
C ILE A 126 5.94 -9.58 -14.47
N PHE A 127 6.07 -10.25 -15.61
CA PHE A 127 7.10 -9.92 -16.62
C PHE A 127 6.78 -8.65 -17.42
N ASN A 128 5.56 -8.14 -17.32
CA ASN A 128 5.14 -6.87 -17.92
C ASN A 128 5.44 -5.66 -17.03
N VAL A 129 5.79 -5.90 -15.75
CA VAL A 129 6.14 -4.84 -14.81
C VAL A 129 7.46 -4.20 -15.19
N LYS A 130 7.50 -2.87 -15.20
CA LYS A 130 8.67 -2.06 -15.55
C LYS A 130 8.99 -1.05 -14.47
N LYS A 131 10.25 -0.59 -14.44
CA LYS A 131 10.64 0.61 -13.70
C LYS A 131 10.47 1.85 -14.58
N TYR A 132 10.03 2.92 -13.94
CA TYR A 132 9.82 4.23 -14.53
C TYR A 132 10.50 5.29 -13.68
N ASN A 133 10.94 6.36 -14.32
CA ASN A 133 11.33 7.58 -13.64
C ASN A 133 10.26 8.64 -13.85
N ALA A 134 10.04 9.45 -12.84
CA ALA A 134 9.06 10.52 -12.84
C ALA A 134 9.61 11.75 -12.13
N ILE A 135 8.98 12.89 -12.39
CA ILE A 135 9.25 14.15 -11.71
C ILE A 135 8.00 14.53 -10.92
N VAL A 136 8.20 15.01 -9.70
CA VAL A 136 7.13 15.58 -8.87
C VAL A 136 6.62 16.87 -9.53
N VAL A 137 5.35 16.89 -9.87
CA VAL A 137 4.65 18.09 -10.40
C VAL A 137 4.09 18.91 -9.24
N SER A 138 3.42 18.25 -8.31
CA SER A 138 2.90 18.87 -7.09
C SER A 138 2.82 17.83 -5.96
N ASN A 139 2.77 18.32 -4.72
CA ASN A 139 2.68 17.49 -3.52
C ASN A 139 2.00 18.31 -2.41
N GLU A 140 0.71 18.55 -2.57
CA GLU A 140 -0.04 19.48 -1.74
C GLU A 140 -0.90 18.76 -0.69
N ASN A 141 -1.10 19.38 0.47
CA ASN A 141 -2.02 18.85 1.45
C ASN A 141 -3.48 19.00 0.97
N VAL A 142 -4.20 17.91 0.91
CA VAL A 142 -5.65 17.86 0.67
C VAL A 142 -6.44 17.65 1.96
N ALA A 143 -5.81 17.05 2.98
CA ALA A 143 -6.32 16.93 4.34
C ALA A 143 -5.17 17.09 5.34
N THR A 144 -5.47 17.11 6.64
CA THR A 144 -4.49 17.34 7.70
C THR A 144 -3.26 16.43 7.58
N PHE A 145 -3.50 15.17 7.30
CA PHE A 145 -2.47 14.13 7.23
C PHE A 145 -2.40 13.44 5.86
N ILE A 146 -2.97 14.06 4.81
CA ILE A 146 -3.00 13.48 3.47
C ILE A 146 -2.50 14.51 2.46
N LYS A 147 -1.60 14.07 1.59
CA LYS A 147 -1.16 14.82 0.42
C LYS A 147 -1.67 14.20 -0.86
N ASP A 148 -1.97 15.06 -1.84
CA ASP A 148 -2.14 14.72 -3.24
C ASP A 148 -0.78 14.88 -3.93
N LEU A 149 -0.13 13.74 -4.20
CA LEU A 149 1.13 13.68 -4.92
C LEU A 149 0.85 13.47 -6.41
N ILE A 150 1.30 14.38 -7.24
CA ILE A 150 1.21 14.28 -8.70
C ILE A 150 2.61 14.10 -9.28
N LEU A 151 2.78 12.98 -9.99
CA LEU A 151 4.01 12.64 -10.70
C LEU A 151 3.79 12.70 -12.21
N LYS A 152 4.79 13.16 -12.93
CA LYS A 152 4.84 13.09 -14.40
C LYS A 152 5.96 12.16 -14.82
N LEU A 153 5.65 11.13 -15.59
CA LEU A 153 6.64 10.22 -16.14
C LEU A 153 7.60 10.95 -17.10
N ASP A 154 8.80 10.41 -17.25
CA ASP A 154 9.79 10.93 -18.21
C ASP A 154 9.20 10.97 -19.63
N PRO A 155 9.64 11.92 -20.49
CA PRO A 155 9.13 12.09 -21.84
C PRO A 155 9.09 10.77 -22.63
N GLY A 156 7.93 10.47 -23.22
CA GLY A 156 7.70 9.25 -24.01
C GLY A 156 7.32 8.02 -23.19
N ALA A 157 7.48 8.03 -21.85
CA ALA A 157 7.03 6.96 -21.00
C ALA A 157 5.51 7.00 -20.80
N LYS A 158 4.88 5.83 -20.79
CA LYS A 158 3.45 5.64 -20.54
C LYS A 158 3.27 4.43 -19.64
N LEU A 159 2.46 4.56 -18.61
CA LEU A 159 2.03 3.48 -17.75
C LEU A 159 0.65 2.99 -18.20
N GLU A 160 0.59 1.77 -18.69
CA GLU A 160 -0.69 1.09 -18.96
C GLU A 160 -1.12 0.36 -17.69
N PHE A 161 -2.31 0.67 -17.17
CA PHE A 161 -2.81 0.08 -15.94
C PHE A 161 -4.34 -0.07 -15.96
N LYS A 162 -4.88 -0.83 -15.02
CA LYS A 162 -6.32 -0.92 -14.75
C LYS A 162 -6.67 -0.02 -13.57
N ALA A 163 -7.87 0.58 -13.56
CA ALA A 163 -8.35 1.31 -12.39
C ALA A 163 -8.31 0.42 -11.14
N GLY A 164 -7.87 0.95 -10.00
CA GLY A 164 -7.62 0.19 -8.78
C GLY A 164 -6.21 -0.41 -8.67
N ALA A 165 -5.37 -0.25 -9.71
CA ALA A 165 -3.97 -0.65 -9.63
C ALA A 165 -3.17 0.25 -8.68
N PHE A 166 -2.09 -0.31 -8.15
CA PHE A 166 -1.08 0.41 -7.38
C PHE A 166 0.29 0.35 -8.06
N ILE A 167 1.18 1.22 -7.66
CA ILE A 167 2.60 1.16 -7.99
C ILE A 167 3.46 1.11 -6.74
N GLN A 168 4.69 0.68 -6.88
CA GLN A 168 5.70 0.75 -5.83
C GLN A 168 6.61 1.95 -6.10
N ILE A 169 6.73 2.85 -5.13
CA ILE A 169 7.64 3.98 -5.17
C ILE A 169 8.92 3.58 -4.43
N ASP A 170 10.06 3.73 -5.10
CA ASP A 170 11.37 3.50 -4.50
C ASP A 170 11.67 4.66 -3.52
N VAL A 171 12.11 4.30 -2.33
CA VAL A 171 12.53 5.21 -1.27
C VAL A 171 14.02 5.00 -1.05
N PRO A 172 14.87 5.97 -1.36
CA PRO A 172 16.33 5.85 -1.16
C PRO A 172 16.66 5.87 0.33
N GLU A 173 17.92 5.61 0.65
CA GLU A 173 18.44 5.92 1.99
C GLU A 173 18.23 7.39 2.31
N TYR A 174 17.72 7.69 3.49
CA TYR A 174 17.53 9.05 3.96
C TYR A 174 17.42 9.12 5.49
N GLU A 175 17.74 10.27 6.03
CA GLU A 175 17.42 10.70 7.38
C GLU A 175 16.66 12.01 7.31
N LEU A 176 15.58 12.16 8.06
CA LEU A 176 14.67 13.29 7.96
C LEU A 176 14.05 13.61 9.31
N SER A 177 14.17 14.86 9.75
CA SER A 177 13.35 15.42 10.82
C SER A 177 12.06 16.00 10.25
N PHE A 178 10.92 15.76 10.90
CA PHE A 178 9.64 16.32 10.44
C PHE A 178 9.60 17.86 10.48
N SER A 179 10.43 18.46 11.31
CA SER A 179 10.61 19.92 11.32
C SER A 179 11.11 20.48 9.98
N GLU A 180 11.87 19.71 9.19
CA GLU A 180 12.42 20.14 7.91
C GLU A 180 11.37 20.34 6.81
N PHE A 181 10.25 19.61 6.88
CA PHE A 181 9.17 19.81 5.93
C PHE A 181 7.95 20.56 6.50
N ARG A 182 8.11 21.21 7.68
CA ARG A 182 7.02 22.03 8.27
C ARG A 182 6.48 23.08 7.28
N CYS A 183 7.35 23.70 6.50
CA CYS A 183 6.95 24.70 5.50
C CYS A 183 6.13 24.10 4.34
N ARG A 184 6.21 22.77 4.11
CA ARG A 184 5.48 22.04 3.06
C ARG A 184 4.14 21.49 3.54
N VAL A 185 3.82 21.62 4.83
CA VAL A 185 2.47 21.37 5.35
C VAL A 185 1.72 22.70 5.32
N ALA A 186 0.57 22.70 4.63
CA ALA A 186 -0.24 23.89 4.47
C ALA A 186 -0.63 24.48 5.84
N GLU A 187 -0.59 25.81 6.00
CA GLU A 187 -0.78 26.50 7.28
C GLU A 187 -2.05 26.11 8.02
N ARG A 188 -3.14 25.95 7.27
CA ARG A 188 -4.45 25.54 7.82
C ARG A 188 -4.42 24.20 8.55
N PHE A 189 -3.44 23.34 8.28
CA PHE A 189 -3.30 22.00 8.87
C PHE A 189 -2.26 21.91 9.98
N ARG A 190 -1.36 22.90 10.12
CA ARG A 190 -0.28 22.89 11.12
C ARG A 190 -0.77 22.81 12.58
N PRO A 191 -1.91 23.41 12.96
CA PRO A 191 -2.38 23.33 14.35
C PRO A 191 -2.55 21.89 14.87
N GLU A 192 -3.04 20.95 14.05
CA GLU A 192 -3.16 19.56 14.43
C GLU A 192 -1.77 18.87 14.54
N TRP A 193 -0.82 19.24 13.68
CA TRP A 193 0.56 18.75 13.78
C TRP A 193 1.25 19.26 15.05
N ASP A 194 1.01 20.52 15.44
CA ASP A 194 1.48 21.08 16.70
C ASP A 194 0.82 20.37 17.90
N ALA A 195 -0.49 20.17 17.86
CA ALA A 195 -1.25 19.51 18.93
C ALA A 195 -0.82 18.04 19.19
N PHE A 196 -0.43 17.33 18.15
CA PHE A 196 0.09 15.95 18.25
C PHE A 196 1.61 15.91 18.41
N ASN A 197 2.30 17.05 18.52
CA ASN A 197 3.76 17.16 18.65
C ASN A 197 4.53 16.38 17.57
N LEU A 198 4.07 16.43 16.31
CA LEU A 198 4.63 15.61 15.24
C LEU A 198 5.95 16.14 14.70
N TRP A 199 6.29 17.42 14.91
CA TRP A 199 7.52 18.03 14.38
C TRP A 199 8.80 17.47 14.99
N GLY A 200 8.70 16.84 16.16
CA GLY A 200 9.84 16.18 16.83
C GLY A 200 10.12 14.77 16.31
N LEU A 201 9.30 14.23 15.39
CA LEU A 201 9.51 12.91 14.84
C LEU A 201 10.68 12.88 13.86
N HIS A 202 11.37 11.74 13.84
CA HIS A 202 12.46 11.45 12.92
C HIS A 202 12.14 10.18 12.14
N SER A 203 12.45 10.19 10.86
CA SER A 203 12.31 9.04 9.97
C SER A 203 13.65 8.73 9.32
N LEU A 204 14.04 7.47 9.36
CA LEU A 204 15.34 7.00 8.87
C LEU A 204 15.15 5.69 8.10
N THR A 205 15.85 5.55 7.01
CA THR A 205 16.14 4.24 6.40
C THR A 205 17.59 4.18 5.97
N GLU A 206 18.30 3.15 6.42
CA GLU A 206 19.72 2.90 6.11
C GLU A 206 19.90 2.11 4.82
N GLU A 207 18.80 1.57 4.25
CA GLU A 207 18.80 0.81 3.00
C GLU A 207 17.67 1.31 2.11
N PRO A 208 17.85 1.28 0.77
CA PRO A 208 16.77 1.57 -0.14
C PRO A 208 15.61 0.58 0.04
N ILE A 209 14.41 1.11 0.12
CA ILE A 209 13.20 0.32 0.22
C ILE A 209 12.19 0.77 -0.84
N PHE A 210 11.04 0.12 -0.92
CA PHE A 210 9.90 0.60 -1.71
C PHE A 210 8.60 0.44 -0.92
N ARG A 211 7.58 1.21 -1.30
CA ARG A 211 6.22 1.13 -0.73
C ARG A 211 5.18 1.26 -1.81
N ALA A 212 4.09 0.53 -1.63
CA ALA A 212 2.95 0.54 -2.54
C ALA A 212 2.02 1.73 -2.27
N TYR A 213 1.54 2.35 -3.35
CA TYR A 213 0.54 3.41 -3.32
C TYR A 213 -0.43 3.24 -4.48
N SER A 214 -1.72 3.23 -4.16
CA SER A 214 -2.79 3.08 -5.14
C SER A 214 -2.91 4.33 -6.01
N LEU A 215 -3.11 4.13 -7.33
CA LEU A 215 -3.33 5.20 -8.29
C LEU A 215 -4.71 5.83 -8.09
N ALA A 216 -4.75 7.16 -8.07
CA ALA A 216 -5.98 7.93 -7.89
C ALA A 216 -6.55 8.48 -9.21
N ASN A 217 -5.77 8.47 -10.29
CA ASN A 217 -6.20 8.90 -11.62
C ASN A 217 -6.76 7.74 -12.45
N PRO A 218 -7.57 8.01 -13.48
CA PRO A 218 -8.08 6.97 -14.37
C PRO A 218 -7.00 6.48 -15.34
N PRO A 219 -7.11 5.23 -15.86
CA PRO A 219 -6.14 4.65 -16.81
C PRO A 219 -5.99 5.41 -18.14
N SER A 220 -6.88 6.34 -18.46
CA SER A 220 -6.74 7.22 -19.62
C SER A 220 -5.58 8.21 -19.49
N GLU A 221 -5.15 8.53 -18.26
CA GLU A 221 -4.04 9.43 -17.95
C GLU A 221 -2.74 8.65 -17.78
N LYS A 222 -2.11 8.27 -18.89
CA LYS A 222 -1.00 7.31 -18.90
C LYS A 222 0.37 7.89 -18.52
N SER A 223 0.55 9.20 -18.53
CA SER A 223 1.84 9.87 -18.25
C SER A 223 1.82 10.72 -16.99
N ILE A 224 0.67 10.95 -16.41
CA ILE A 224 0.47 11.63 -15.13
C ILE A 224 -0.08 10.61 -14.14
N LEU A 225 0.49 10.57 -12.95
CA LEU A 225 0.12 9.65 -11.89
C LEU A 225 -0.26 10.45 -10.65
N HIS A 226 -1.44 10.19 -10.09
CA HIS A 226 -1.93 10.81 -8.87
C HIS A 226 -1.99 9.81 -7.73
N PHE A 227 -1.65 10.27 -6.53
CA PHE A 227 -1.67 9.47 -5.30
C PHE A 227 -2.20 10.29 -4.14
N THR A 228 -3.13 9.74 -3.36
CA THR A 228 -3.48 10.32 -2.07
C THR A 228 -2.72 9.56 -0.98
N VAL A 229 -1.72 10.20 -0.40
CA VAL A 229 -0.79 9.57 0.56
C VAL A 229 -1.02 10.10 1.95
N ARG A 230 -1.39 9.23 2.87
CA ARG A 230 -1.49 9.57 4.29
C ARG A 230 -0.15 9.36 4.98
N ILE A 231 0.29 10.36 5.76
CA ILE A 231 1.45 10.19 6.65
C ILE A 231 1.13 9.15 7.73
N ALA A 232 1.98 8.15 7.87
CA ALA A 232 1.89 7.18 8.96
C ALA A 232 2.68 7.72 10.16
N THR A 233 1.95 8.15 11.19
CA THR A 233 2.52 8.60 12.47
C THR A 233 2.43 7.48 13.50
N PRO A 234 3.24 7.51 14.56
CA PRO A 234 3.08 6.61 15.70
C PRO A 234 1.64 6.65 16.22
N PRO A 235 1.08 5.51 16.64
CA PRO A 235 -0.23 5.51 17.30
C PRO A 235 -0.21 6.37 18.58
N PRO A 236 -1.32 7.01 18.94
CA PRO A 236 -1.42 7.77 20.19
C PRO A 236 -1.02 6.92 21.40
N GLY A 237 -0.10 7.46 22.22
CA GLY A 237 0.40 6.76 23.42
C GLY A 237 1.55 5.77 23.16
N VAL A 238 2.00 5.58 21.93
CA VAL A 238 3.15 4.72 21.58
C VAL A 238 4.26 5.62 21.05
N SER A 239 5.00 6.24 21.96
CA SER A 239 6.05 7.22 21.60
C SER A 239 7.29 6.61 20.94
N GLU A 240 7.53 5.30 21.11
CA GLU A 240 8.73 4.62 20.60
C GLU A 240 8.56 4.05 19.18
N ALA A 241 7.34 4.01 18.63
CA ALA A 241 7.13 3.54 17.28
C ALA A 241 7.65 4.59 16.28
N PRO A 242 8.47 4.22 15.29
CA PRO A 242 8.92 5.15 14.26
C PRO A 242 7.76 5.55 13.33
N PRO A 243 7.82 6.75 12.74
CA PRO A 243 6.89 7.09 11.66
C PRO A 243 7.14 6.24 10.41
N GLY A 244 6.12 6.13 9.56
CA GLY A 244 6.21 5.34 8.35
C GLY A 244 7.22 5.91 7.35
N VAL A 245 8.27 5.15 7.03
CA VAL A 245 9.41 5.57 6.20
C VAL A 245 8.96 6.05 4.81
N GLY A 246 8.13 5.29 4.10
CA GLY A 246 7.68 5.68 2.75
C GLY A 246 6.83 6.95 2.74
N SER A 247 5.87 7.06 3.65
CA SER A 247 5.01 8.25 3.74
C SER A 247 5.77 9.49 4.19
N SER A 248 6.75 9.36 5.08
CA SER A 248 7.63 10.45 5.51
C SER A 248 8.47 10.97 4.34
N TYR A 249 9.07 10.07 3.56
CA TYR A 249 9.77 10.42 2.32
C TYR A 249 8.88 11.20 1.36
N ILE A 250 7.68 10.71 1.09
CA ILE A 250 6.73 11.37 0.19
C ILE A 250 6.33 12.75 0.73
N PHE A 251 6.07 12.90 2.03
CA PHE A 251 5.73 14.20 2.60
C PHE A 251 6.85 15.24 2.46
N ASN A 252 8.10 14.79 2.34
CA ASN A 252 9.26 15.66 2.12
C ASN A 252 9.47 16.02 0.63
N LEU A 253 8.92 15.31 -0.31
CA LEU A 253 9.06 15.60 -1.75
C LEU A 253 8.52 16.99 -2.10
N LYS A 254 9.17 17.63 -3.07
CA LYS A 254 8.82 18.95 -3.61
C LYS A 254 8.78 18.92 -5.14
N PRO A 255 8.07 19.84 -5.79
CA PRO A 255 8.10 19.98 -7.24
C PRO A 255 9.53 19.99 -7.80
N GLY A 256 9.76 19.20 -8.84
CA GLY A 256 11.07 19.02 -9.48
C GLY A 256 11.88 17.84 -8.96
N ASP A 257 11.57 17.26 -7.79
CA ASP A 257 12.27 16.07 -7.31
C ASP A 257 12.01 14.86 -8.24
N ARG A 258 13.02 14.00 -8.37
CA ARG A 258 12.92 12.77 -9.16
C ARG A 258 12.50 11.60 -8.27
N VAL A 259 11.63 10.77 -8.82
CA VAL A 259 11.10 9.57 -8.15
C VAL A 259 11.22 8.39 -9.11
N THR A 260 11.70 7.25 -8.61
CA THR A 260 11.67 5.99 -9.33
C THR A 260 10.51 5.15 -8.84
N LEU A 261 9.84 4.48 -9.74
CA LEU A 261 8.68 3.65 -9.41
C LEU A 261 8.63 2.40 -10.30
N SER A 262 7.92 1.39 -9.85
CA SER A 262 7.67 0.16 -10.60
C SER A 262 6.19 -0.21 -10.56
N GLY A 263 5.73 -0.86 -11.62
CA GLY A 263 4.33 -1.28 -11.73
C GLY A 263 3.88 -1.46 -13.18
N PRO A 264 2.56 -1.59 -13.38
CA PRO A 264 1.49 -1.58 -12.39
C PRO A 264 1.33 -2.94 -11.69
N TYR A 265 0.71 -2.91 -10.50
CA TYR A 265 0.32 -4.07 -9.72
C TYR A 265 -1.13 -3.93 -9.25
N GLY A 266 -1.73 -5.00 -8.74
CA GLY A 266 -3.01 -4.96 -8.03
C GLY A 266 -4.00 -6.02 -8.48
N GLU A 267 -5.02 -6.22 -7.64
CA GLU A 267 -6.12 -7.15 -7.84
C GLU A 267 -7.49 -6.51 -7.49
N PHE A 268 -7.47 -5.27 -7.02
CA PHE A 268 -8.67 -4.53 -6.64
C PHE A 268 -9.33 -3.93 -7.89
N PHE A 269 -10.01 -4.76 -8.67
CA PHE A 269 -10.63 -4.35 -9.93
C PHE A 269 -12.15 -4.46 -9.88
N VAL A 270 -12.83 -3.55 -10.61
CA VAL A 270 -14.28 -3.64 -10.81
C VAL A 270 -14.59 -4.88 -11.65
N LYS A 271 -15.61 -5.63 -11.22
CA LYS A 271 -16.06 -6.84 -11.91
C LYS A 271 -16.84 -6.50 -13.18
N GLU A 272 -16.71 -7.34 -14.17
CA GLU A 272 -17.40 -7.19 -15.46
C GLU A 272 -18.82 -7.80 -15.37
N THR A 273 -19.73 -7.06 -14.75
CA THR A 273 -21.16 -7.41 -14.58
C THR A 273 -22.03 -6.20 -14.88
N ASP A 274 -23.34 -6.36 -14.83
CA ASP A 274 -24.31 -5.27 -14.95
C ASP A 274 -24.90 -4.82 -13.60
N LYS A 275 -24.38 -5.35 -12.47
CA LYS A 275 -24.89 -5.05 -11.14
C LYS A 275 -24.58 -3.61 -10.72
N GLU A 276 -25.38 -3.08 -9.81
CA GLU A 276 -25.11 -1.80 -9.14
C GLU A 276 -23.76 -1.85 -8.42
N MET A 277 -23.05 -0.72 -8.39
CA MET A 277 -21.76 -0.57 -7.70
C MET A 277 -21.89 0.40 -6.54
N CYS A 278 -21.53 -0.05 -5.35
CA CYS A 278 -21.44 0.78 -4.16
C CYS A 278 -19.98 0.90 -3.74
N PHE A 279 -19.41 2.10 -3.91
CA PHE A 279 -18.06 2.43 -3.45
C PHE A 279 -18.15 3.03 -2.06
N VAL A 280 -17.35 2.52 -1.10
CA VAL A 280 -17.31 3.07 0.27
C VAL A 280 -15.88 3.34 0.67
N GLY A 281 -15.59 4.59 1.04
CA GLY A 281 -14.24 5.02 1.31
C GLY A 281 -14.07 5.99 2.47
N GLY A 282 -12.79 6.15 2.89
CA GLY A 282 -12.39 7.14 3.88
C GLY A 282 -10.89 7.40 3.86
N GLY A 283 -10.49 8.63 4.12
CA GLY A 283 -9.09 9.02 4.13
C GLY A 283 -8.38 8.73 2.80
N ALA A 284 -7.18 8.14 2.86
CA ALA A 284 -6.39 7.83 1.66
C ALA A 284 -7.00 6.74 0.78
N GLY A 285 -8.01 5.99 1.27
CA GLY A 285 -8.80 5.05 0.46
C GLY A 285 -9.55 5.72 -0.70
N MET A 286 -9.58 7.05 -0.72
CA MET A 286 -10.00 7.86 -1.87
C MET A 286 -9.28 7.48 -3.16
N ALA A 287 -7.98 7.14 -3.11
CA ALA A 287 -7.17 6.93 -4.30
C ALA A 287 -7.75 5.89 -5.27
N PRO A 288 -7.85 4.58 -4.93
CA PRO A 288 -8.34 3.59 -5.87
C PRO A 288 -9.82 3.80 -6.23
N LEU A 289 -10.63 4.29 -5.28
CA LEU A 289 -12.05 4.53 -5.52
C LEU A 289 -12.27 5.66 -6.54
N ARG A 290 -11.50 6.76 -6.43
CA ARG A 290 -11.50 7.84 -7.42
C ARG A 290 -11.11 7.33 -8.80
N SER A 291 -10.04 6.53 -8.88
CA SER A 291 -9.60 5.92 -10.15
C SER A 291 -10.71 5.08 -10.79
N HIS A 292 -11.40 4.25 -10.00
CA HIS A 292 -12.52 3.44 -10.48
C HIS A 292 -13.68 4.29 -10.99
N ILE A 293 -14.16 5.23 -10.19
CA ILE A 293 -15.33 6.06 -10.50
C ILE A 293 -15.07 6.87 -11.77
N LEU A 294 -13.92 7.54 -11.86
CA LEU A 294 -13.53 8.30 -13.06
C LEU A 294 -13.43 7.39 -14.30
N HIS A 295 -12.88 6.19 -14.16
CA HIS A 295 -12.78 5.24 -15.25
C HIS A 295 -14.17 4.76 -15.73
N GLN A 296 -15.04 4.37 -14.77
CA GLN A 296 -16.38 3.90 -15.09
C GLN A 296 -17.24 4.97 -15.77
N LEU A 297 -17.20 6.20 -15.25
CA LEU A 297 -18.03 7.29 -15.77
C LEU A 297 -17.43 7.92 -17.05
N ASN A 298 -16.17 8.36 -16.98
CA ASN A 298 -15.57 9.16 -18.05
C ASN A 298 -15.04 8.32 -19.21
N THR A 299 -14.51 7.11 -18.94
CA THR A 299 -13.88 6.27 -19.96
C THR A 299 -14.84 5.23 -20.51
N LEU A 300 -15.41 4.41 -19.65
CA LEU A 300 -16.30 3.31 -20.04
C LEU A 300 -17.73 3.78 -20.34
N LYS A 301 -18.12 4.96 -19.83
CA LYS A 301 -19.49 5.50 -19.98
C LYS A 301 -20.55 4.50 -19.52
N THR A 302 -20.26 3.80 -18.42
CA THR A 302 -21.14 2.76 -17.89
C THR A 302 -22.55 3.29 -17.61
N LYS A 303 -23.55 2.41 -17.79
CA LYS A 303 -24.95 2.68 -17.42
C LYS A 303 -25.34 2.07 -16.08
N ARG A 304 -24.40 1.34 -15.45
CA ARG A 304 -24.61 0.78 -14.12
C ARG A 304 -24.84 1.91 -13.12
N LYS A 305 -25.75 1.72 -12.18
CA LYS A 305 -25.90 2.64 -11.06
C LYS A 305 -24.65 2.59 -10.18
N ILE A 306 -24.15 3.76 -9.80
CA ILE A 306 -22.97 3.93 -8.96
C ILE A 306 -23.33 4.85 -7.81
N SER A 307 -23.09 4.37 -6.59
CA SER A 307 -23.12 5.22 -5.40
C SER A 307 -21.74 5.28 -4.76
N PHE A 308 -21.30 6.48 -4.37
CA PHE A 308 -20.04 6.68 -3.65
C PHE A 308 -20.30 7.27 -2.27
N TRP A 309 -19.96 6.50 -1.24
CA TRP A 309 -20.14 6.83 0.17
C TRP A 309 -18.78 7.13 0.80
N TYR A 310 -18.54 8.40 1.12
CA TYR A 310 -17.26 8.84 1.66
C TYR A 310 -17.38 9.35 3.09
N GLY A 311 -16.65 8.70 4.01
CA GLY A 311 -16.55 9.08 5.41
C GLY A 311 -15.33 9.97 5.68
N ALA A 312 -15.56 11.12 6.29
CA ALA A 312 -14.51 11.99 6.80
C ALA A 312 -14.75 12.34 8.27
N ARG A 313 -13.73 12.82 8.96
CA ARG A 313 -13.87 13.21 10.36
C ARG A 313 -14.58 14.57 10.51
N SER A 314 -14.16 15.55 9.73
CA SER A 314 -14.69 16.90 9.67
C SER A 314 -14.59 17.43 8.25
N LYS A 315 -15.16 18.59 7.96
CA LYS A 315 -15.08 19.22 6.64
C LYS A 315 -13.63 19.51 6.20
N LYS A 316 -12.75 19.77 7.15
CA LYS A 316 -11.31 19.97 6.91
C LYS A 316 -10.62 18.74 6.32
N GLU A 317 -11.15 17.54 6.59
CA GLU A 317 -10.63 16.26 6.10
C GLU A 317 -11.34 15.77 4.83
N LEU A 318 -12.30 16.53 4.30
CA LEU A 318 -13.00 16.25 3.06
C LEU A 318 -12.26 16.89 1.89
N PHE A 319 -11.93 16.09 0.86
CA PHE A 319 -11.24 16.55 -0.34
C PHE A 319 -11.83 15.92 -1.61
N PHE A 320 -11.61 16.53 -2.74
CA PHE A 320 -12.22 16.21 -4.04
C PHE A 320 -13.75 16.29 -4.07
N GLU A 321 -14.37 16.93 -3.08
CA GLU A 321 -15.83 17.08 -3.00
C GLU A 321 -16.43 17.73 -4.25
N GLU A 322 -15.83 18.83 -4.74
CA GLU A 322 -16.32 19.54 -5.92
C GLU A 322 -16.21 18.68 -7.20
N GLU A 323 -15.19 17.83 -7.31
CA GLU A 323 -15.06 16.91 -8.43
C GLU A 323 -16.21 15.91 -8.47
N PHE A 324 -16.51 15.24 -7.33
CA PHE A 324 -17.59 14.25 -7.27
C PHE A 324 -18.97 14.87 -7.39
N LYS A 325 -19.20 16.06 -6.82
CA LYS A 325 -20.43 16.83 -7.04
C LYS A 325 -20.58 17.28 -8.51
N GLY A 326 -19.47 17.51 -9.19
CA GLY A 326 -19.47 17.78 -10.63
C GLY A 326 -19.92 16.55 -11.43
N LEU A 327 -19.37 15.38 -11.10
CA LEU A 327 -19.75 14.10 -11.72
C LEU A 327 -21.23 13.76 -11.45
N GLU A 328 -21.72 13.99 -10.24
CA GLU A 328 -23.14 13.76 -9.90
C GLU A 328 -24.10 14.61 -10.76
N LYS A 329 -23.71 15.82 -11.10
CA LYS A 329 -24.50 16.68 -12.01
C LYS A 329 -24.42 16.26 -13.46
N GLU A 330 -23.29 15.65 -13.86
CA GLU A 330 -23.04 15.25 -15.25
C GLU A 330 -23.63 13.87 -15.57
N PHE A 331 -23.64 12.94 -14.59
CA PHE A 331 -24.03 11.55 -14.77
C PHE A 331 -25.23 11.18 -13.92
N GLU A 332 -26.40 10.99 -14.53
CA GLU A 332 -27.66 10.64 -13.85
C GLU A 332 -27.61 9.30 -13.08
N ASN A 333 -26.66 8.42 -13.43
CA ASN A 333 -26.46 7.13 -12.78
C ASN A 333 -25.39 7.16 -11.69
N PHE A 334 -24.96 8.33 -11.23
CA PHE A 334 -23.96 8.50 -10.18
C PHE A 334 -24.51 9.34 -9.02
N GLU A 335 -24.33 8.86 -7.79
CA GLU A 335 -24.70 9.56 -6.56
C GLU A 335 -23.49 9.66 -5.63
N PHE A 336 -23.26 10.85 -5.05
CA PHE A 336 -22.17 11.09 -4.10
C PHE A 336 -22.67 11.46 -2.72
N HIS A 337 -22.32 10.67 -1.72
CA HIS A 337 -22.77 10.80 -0.34
C HIS A 337 -21.60 11.00 0.60
N VAL A 338 -21.68 11.99 1.48
CA VAL A 338 -20.65 12.31 2.47
C VAL A 338 -21.24 12.26 3.88
N ALA A 339 -20.54 11.59 4.79
CA ALA A 339 -20.84 11.64 6.22
C ALA A 339 -19.61 12.14 7.01
N LEU A 340 -19.86 13.06 7.97
CA LEU A 340 -18.84 13.52 8.90
C LEU A 340 -19.05 12.88 10.27
N SER A 341 -18.03 12.17 10.77
CA SER A 341 -18.13 11.50 12.07
C SER A 341 -18.01 12.49 13.25
N HIS A 342 -17.31 13.59 13.07
CA HIS A 342 -17.08 14.63 14.08
C HIS A 342 -17.04 16.01 13.42
N PRO A 343 -18.20 16.49 12.84
CA PRO A 343 -18.26 17.83 12.30
C PRO A 343 -18.00 18.86 13.40
N LYS A 344 -17.20 19.85 13.08
CA LYS A 344 -16.90 20.96 14.00
C LYS A 344 -17.97 22.05 13.85
N PRO A 345 -18.22 22.87 14.91
CA PRO A 345 -19.19 23.99 14.81
C PRO A 345 -18.88 24.93 13.63
N GLU A 346 -17.59 25.18 13.35
CA GLU A 346 -17.13 26.04 12.26
C GLU A 346 -17.34 25.43 10.87
N ASP A 347 -17.61 24.13 10.75
CA ASP A 347 -17.86 23.46 9.47
C ASP A 347 -19.21 23.88 8.86
N ASP A 348 -20.16 24.39 9.67
CA ASP A 348 -21.58 24.66 9.29
C ASP A 348 -22.18 23.51 8.45
N TRP A 349 -21.90 22.27 8.89
CA TRP A 349 -22.24 21.07 8.15
C TRP A 349 -23.74 20.79 8.21
N LYS A 350 -24.37 20.61 7.04
CA LYS A 350 -25.81 20.29 6.91
C LYS A 350 -26.06 18.88 6.37
N GLY A 351 -24.99 18.15 6.01
CA GLY A 351 -25.08 16.80 5.50
C GLY A 351 -25.21 15.74 6.60
N MET A 352 -24.99 14.47 6.22
CA MET A 352 -25.07 13.33 7.13
C MET A 352 -23.98 13.41 8.20
N THR A 353 -24.33 12.98 9.43
CA THR A 353 -23.41 12.89 10.56
C THR A 353 -23.38 11.46 11.09
N GLY A 354 -22.20 11.01 11.53
CA GLY A 354 -21.98 9.67 12.03
C GLY A 354 -20.96 8.88 11.20
N PHE A 355 -20.81 7.60 11.50
CA PHE A 355 -19.93 6.73 10.74
C PHE A 355 -20.56 6.33 9.40
N ILE A 356 -19.73 6.26 8.36
CA ILE A 356 -20.20 6.08 6.99
C ILE A 356 -21.01 4.78 6.80
N HIS A 357 -20.64 3.68 7.47
CA HIS A 357 -21.38 2.42 7.39
C HIS A 357 -22.81 2.56 7.93
N GLN A 358 -23.01 3.30 9.03
CA GLN A 358 -24.36 3.56 9.59
C GLN A 358 -25.18 4.45 8.65
N CYS A 359 -24.55 5.49 8.10
CA CYS A 359 -25.21 6.36 7.13
C CYS A 359 -25.63 5.61 5.87
N LEU A 360 -24.77 4.71 5.35
CA LEU A 360 -25.08 3.82 4.23
C LEU A 360 -26.25 2.90 4.56
N GLN A 361 -26.22 2.24 5.73
CA GLN A 361 -27.29 1.37 6.20
C GLN A 361 -28.63 2.10 6.25
N ASP A 362 -28.68 3.25 6.92
CA ASP A 362 -29.95 3.96 7.24
C ASP A 362 -30.53 4.66 6.01
N ASN A 363 -29.70 5.15 5.11
CA ASN A 363 -30.14 6.00 4.00
C ASN A 363 -30.24 5.26 2.65
N CYS A 364 -29.59 4.10 2.53
CA CYS A 364 -29.56 3.34 1.29
C CYS A 364 -29.99 1.87 1.49
N LEU A 365 -29.19 1.06 2.20
CA LEU A 365 -29.36 -0.39 2.20
C LEU A 365 -30.66 -0.83 2.86
N SER A 366 -31.13 -0.15 3.93
CA SER A 366 -32.41 -0.47 4.57
C SER A 366 -33.63 -0.21 3.68
N LYS A 367 -33.46 0.56 2.60
CA LYS A 367 -34.51 0.93 1.65
C LYS A 367 -34.34 0.26 0.28
N HIS A 368 -33.23 -0.45 0.10
CA HIS A 368 -32.94 -1.15 -1.14
C HIS A 368 -33.69 -2.48 -1.19
N ASP A 369 -34.26 -2.83 -2.35
CA ASP A 369 -35.05 -4.04 -2.52
C ASP A 369 -34.23 -5.31 -2.23
N ASP A 370 -32.98 -5.36 -2.70
CA ASP A 370 -32.07 -6.47 -2.45
C ASP A 370 -30.60 -6.00 -2.37
N PRO A 371 -30.08 -5.71 -1.16
CA PRO A 371 -28.68 -5.33 -0.99
C PRO A 371 -27.67 -6.40 -1.38
N THR A 372 -28.08 -7.69 -1.50
CA THR A 372 -27.18 -8.79 -1.88
C THR A 372 -26.83 -8.80 -3.37
N GLU A 373 -27.57 -8.03 -4.18
CA GLU A 373 -27.33 -7.87 -5.62
C GLU A 373 -26.43 -6.69 -5.98
N ILE A 374 -25.91 -5.94 -4.97
CA ILE A 374 -24.96 -4.84 -5.14
C ILE A 374 -23.53 -5.37 -5.06
N GLU A 375 -22.64 -4.83 -5.88
CA GLU A 375 -21.18 -5.03 -5.75
C GLU A 375 -20.57 -3.92 -4.91
N TYR A 376 -19.88 -4.30 -3.84
CA TYR A 376 -19.27 -3.37 -2.90
C TYR A 376 -17.76 -3.29 -3.10
N TYR A 377 -17.25 -2.05 -3.16
CA TYR A 377 -15.83 -1.75 -3.34
C TYR A 377 -15.36 -0.87 -2.19
N LEU A 378 -14.57 -1.44 -1.28
CA LEU A 378 -14.24 -0.83 0.01
C LEU A 378 -12.76 -0.45 0.06
N CYS A 379 -12.45 0.79 0.47
CA CYS A 379 -11.07 1.21 0.70
C CYS A 379 -10.98 2.31 1.76
N GLY A 380 -10.15 2.10 2.80
CA GLY A 380 -9.98 3.07 3.87
C GLY A 380 -9.43 2.46 5.16
N PRO A 381 -9.60 3.14 6.31
CA PRO A 381 -9.12 2.65 7.59
C PRO A 381 -9.64 1.25 7.93
N PRO A 382 -8.80 0.35 8.48
CA PRO A 382 -9.21 -1.03 8.80
C PRO A 382 -10.50 -1.12 9.61
N MET A 383 -10.63 -0.33 10.66
CA MET A 383 -11.86 -0.32 11.49
C MET A 383 -13.12 0.06 10.70
N MET A 384 -13.00 0.93 9.69
CA MET A 384 -14.13 1.27 8.82
C MET A 384 -14.49 0.08 7.92
N ILE A 385 -13.49 -0.56 7.32
CA ILE A 385 -13.71 -1.72 6.45
C ILE A 385 -14.33 -2.87 7.25
N ASP A 386 -13.81 -3.16 8.43
CA ASP A 386 -14.33 -4.24 9.29
C ASP A 386 -15.80 -3.96 9.69
N ALA A 387 -16.14 -2.71 10.05
CA ALA A 387 -17.51 -2.35 10.39
C ALA A 387 -18.48 -2.43 9.19
N ILE A 388 -17.99 -2.16 7.95
CA ILE A 388 -18.79 -2.33 6.74
C ILE A 388 -18.96 -3.81 6.43
N ASP A 389 -17.90 -4.60 6.55
CA ASP A 389 -17.90 -6.05 6.29
C ASP A 389 -18.89 -6.77 7.23
N ASP A 390 -18.83 -6.49 8.53
CA ASP A 390 -19.79 -7.00 9.53
C ASP A 390 -21.24 -6.61 9.19
N MET A 391 -21.47 -5.37 8.76
CA MET A 391 -22.78 -4.88 8.36
C MET A 391 -23.28 -5.64 7.12
N LEU A 392 -22.46 -5.78 6.08
CA LEU A 392 -22.82 -6.46 4.86
C LEU A 392 -23.08 -7.97 5.08
N ASP A 393 -22.27 -8.60 5.94
CA ASP A 393 -22.50 -10.01 6.35
C ASP A 393 -23.86 -10.17 7.04
N SER A 394 -24.24 -9.22 7.95
CA SER A 394 -25.54 -9.22 8.61
C SER A 394 -26.73 -9.07 7.66
N LEU A 395 -26.51 -8.48 6.48
CA LEU A 395 -27.50 -8.34 5.39
C LEU A 395 -27.50 -9.55 4.43
N GLY A 396 -26.60 -10.53 4.65
CA GLY A 396 -26.51 -11.72 3.82
C GLY A 396 -25.74 -11.51 2.51
N VAL A 397 -24.94 -10.45 2.41
CA VAL A 397 -24.11 -10.20 1.22
C VAL A 397 -22.97 -11.22 1.15
N GLU A 398 -22.88 -11.93 0.05
CA GLU A 398 -21.84 -12.95 -0.13
C GLU A 398 -20.45 -12.30 -0.30
N PRO A 399 -19.38 -12.90 0.25
CA PRO A 399 -18.02 -12.37 0.13
C PRO A 399 -17.56 -12.13 -1.32
N LYS A 400 -18.10 -12.89 -2.28
CA LYS A 400 -17.81 -12.67 -3.70
C LYS A 400 -18.35 -11.33 -4.23
N MET A 401 -19.31 -10.71 -3.55
CA MET A 401 -19.88 -9.40 -3.92
C MET A 401 -19.05 -8.24 -3.36
N ILE A 402 -18.12 -8.52 -2.46
CA ILE A 402 -17.29 -7.52 -1.78
C ILE A 402 -15.86 -7.60 -2.33
N ALA A 403 -15.31 -6.47 -2.70
CA ALA A 403 -13.90 -6.28 -3.00
C ALA A 403 -13.33 -5.17 -2.11
N TYR A 404 -12.13 -5.35 -1.60
CA TYR A 404 -11.49 -4.33 -0.76
C TYR A 404 -9.98 -4.25 -0.99
N ASP A 405 -9.44 -3.05 -0.79
CA ASP A 405 -8.02 -2.78 -0.73
C ASP A 405 -7.70 -2.33 0.71
N LYS A 406 -7.01 -3.21 1.45
CA LYS A 406 -6.62 -2.98 2.87
C LYS A 406 -5.15 -2.60 2.93
N PHE A 407 -4.80 -1.46 3.50
CA PHE A 407 -3.43 -0.97 3.70
C PHE A 407 -3.24 -0.19 5.00
#